data_7c12202387c27a9635d5f21fcb78cf5e
#
_entry.id   7c12202387c27a9635d5f21fcb78cf5e
#
_cell.length_a   1.000
_cell.length_b   1.000
_cell.length_c   1.000
_cell.angle_alpha   90.00
_cell.angle_beta   90.00
_cell.angle_gamma   90.00
#
_symmetry.space_group_name_H-M   'P 1'
#
loop_
_entity.id
_entity.type
_entity.pdbx_description
1 polymer ?
#
loop_
_entity_poly.entity_id
_entity_poly.type
_entity_poly.pdbx_seq_one_letter_code
_entity_poly.pdbx_strand_id
1 'polypeptide(L)'
;MIQLGQKVMVLSPGDILPENIGDSIKIYLAGTEDTNPANEHWQDKVAQGMVSLTEGPGAISVFKNKNWIFINPLALPQLNPVPNTDNPEWVMKKDWECGMMNAADGIFFNILKKSTSPLVMFSFGMLLNSQKMAVRCSQEYFQYGTVSYMCQRHGIPLLPVNSNVKDAIWALMSICPSMQTNTQISLPE
;
A
#
# COMPACT_ATOMS: atom_id res chain seq x y z
N MET A 1 12.82 9.23 -3.94
CA MET A 1 11.55 9.62 -4.59
C MET A 1 11.66 9.38 -6.08
N ILE A 2 10.73 8.63 -6.65
CA ILE A 2 10.70 8.26 -8.07
C ILE A 2 9.37 8.71 -8.67
N GLN A 3 9.42 9.50 -9.74
CA GLN A 3 8.24 9.83 -10.55
C GLN A 3 8.07 8.76 -11.62
N LEU A 4 6.97 8.01 -11.60
CA LEU A 4 6.68 6.95 -12.56
C LEU A 4 5.84 7.44 -13.75
N GLY A 5 5.04 8.47 -13.57
CA GLY A 5 4.18 9.10 -14.56
C GLY A 5 3.86 10.53 -14.15
N GLN A 6 2.97 11.21 -14.88
CA GLN A 6 2.58 12.58 -14.51
C GLN A 6 1.80 12.63 -13.18
N LYS A 7 1.08 11.56 -12.86
CA LYS A 7 0.16 11.47 -11.72
C LYS A 7 0.59 10.49 -10.63
N VAL A 8 1.66 9.74 -10.83
CA VAL A 8 2.07 8.66 -9.92
C VAL A 8 3.51 8.84 -9.46
N MET A 9 3.68 8.90 -8.15
CA MET A 9 4.97 9.05 -7.47
C MET A 9 5.17 7.91 -6.47
N VAL A 10 6.41 7.47 -6.29
CA VAL A 10 6.79 6.50 -5.25
C VAL A 10 7.79 7.14 -4.30
N LEU A 11 7.51 7.02 -3.00
CA LEU A 11 8.42 7.38 -1.92
C LEU A 11 9.05 6.12 -1.33
N SER A 12 10.33 6.20 -1.02
CA SER A 12 11.13 5.15 -0.38
C SER A 12 11.74 5.66 0.92
N PRO A 13 12.28 4.79 1.79
CA PRO A 13 12.89 5.22 3.05
C PRO A 13 13.90 6.36 2.86
N GLY A 14 13.74 7.41 3.68
CA GLY A 14 14.52 8.63 3.61
C GLY A 14 13.92 9.75 2.74
N ASP A 15 12.93 9.44 1.89
CA ASP A 15 12.21 10.49 1.16
C ASP A 15 11.27 11.28 2.10
N ILE A 16 11.09 12.56 1.80
CA ILE A 16 10.19 13.45 2.53
C ILE A 16 8.89 13.58 1.73
N LEU A 17 7.76 13.59 2.43
CA LEU A 17 6.47 13.93 1.81
C LEU A 17 6.56 15.36 1.25
N PRO A 18 6.31 15.55 -0.05
CA PRO A 18 6.33 16.88 -0.64
C PRO A 18 5.24 17.77 -0.04
N GLU A 19 5.57 19.02 0.29
CA GLU A 19 4.65 19.97 0.95
C GLU A 19 3.50 20.45 0.06
N ASN A 20 3.68 20.44 -1.26
CA ASN A 20 2.78 21.11 -2.22
C ASN A 20 2.12 20.15 -3.22
N ILE A 21 1.73 18.94 -2.79
CA ILE A 21 1.15 17.98 -3.72
C ILE A 21 -0.38 18.10 -3.82
N GLY A 22 -0.95 19.23 -3.47
CA GLY A 22 -2.38 19.47 -3.69
C GLY A 22 -3.26 18.30 -3.22
N ASP A 23 -4.24 17.97 -4.04
CA ASP A 23 -5.24 16.91 -3.79
C ASP A 23 -4.67 15.51 -4.11
N SER A 24 -3.59 15.10 -3.43
CA SER A 24 -2.96 13.79 -3.65
C SER A 24 -3.41 12.73 -2.66
N ILE A 25 -3.56 11.50 -3.14
CA ILE A 25 -3.91 10.33 -2.34
C ILE A 25 -2.63 9.54 -2.03
N LYS A 26 -2.39 9.30 -0.74
CA LYS A 26 -1.22 8.60 -0.22
C LYS A 26 -1.58 7.18 0.17
N ILE A 27 -0.93 6.19 -0.44
CA ILE A 27 -1.14 4.78 -0.16
C ILE A 27 0.14 4.13 0.34
N TYR A 28 0.10 3.60 1.55
CA TYR A 28 1.20 2.83 2.13
C TYR A 28 1.10 1.37 1.68
N LEU A 29 2.20 0.82 1.16
CA LEU A 29 2.30 -0.54 0.64
C LEU A 29 2.92 -1.46 1.69
N ALA A 30 2.09 -2.07 2.53
CA ALA A 30 2.50 -2.95 3.62
C ALA A 30 2.39 -4.44 3.27
N GLY A 31 3.02 -5.29 4.07
CA GLY A 31 2.88 -6.75 3.99
C GLY A 31 4.18 -7.49 3.72
N THR A 32 4.12 -8.52 2.86
CA THR A 32 5.29 -9.36 2.59
C THR A 32 6.37 -8.59 1.84
N GLU A 33 7.56 -8.58 2.41
CA GLU A 33 8.78 -8.19 1.73
C GLU A 33 9.29 -9.40 0.95
N ASP A 34 9.22 -9.35 -0.38
CA ASP A 34 9.81 -10.39 -1.21
C ASP A 34 11.29 -10.06 -1.43
N THR A 35 12.13 -10.82 -0.76
CA THR A 35 13.59 -10.65 -0.83
C THR A 35 14.23 -11.40 -1.99
N ASN A 36 13.45 -12.06 -2.84
CA ASN A 36 13.99 -12.76 -4.01
C ASN A 36 14.37 -11.74 -5.10
N PRO A 37 15.68 -11.53 -5.36
CA PRO A 37 16.13 -10.53 -6.34
C PRO A 37 15.73 -10.85 -7.79
N ALA A 38 15.24 -12.06 -8.08
CA ALA A 38 14.73 -12.44 -9.39
C ALA A 38 13.26 -12.03 -9.61
N ASN A 39 12.55 -11.63 -8.55
CA ASN A 39 11.17 -11.18 -8.63
C ASN A 39 11.12 -9.67 -8.56
N GLU A 40 10.41 -9.06 -9.49
CA GLU A 40 10.00 -7.67 -9.33
C GLU A 40 9.18 -7.54 -8.04
N HIS A 41 9.51 -6.53 -7.23
CA HIS A 41 8.77 -6.23 -6.03
C HIS A 41 7.30 -5.95 -6.37
N TRP A 42 6.36 -6.59 -5.66
CA TRP A 42 4.93 -6.41 -5.90
C TRP A 42 4.49 -4.95 -5.72
N GLN A 43 5.19 -4.19 -4.89
CA GLN A 43 4.95 -2.76 -4.66
C GLN A 43 5.15 -1.96 -5.95
N ASP A 44 6.20 -2.25 -6.69
CA ASP A 44 6.50 -1.58 -7.96
C ASP A 44 5.43 -1.91 -9.01
N LYS A 45 4.96 -3.16 -9.04
CA LYS A 45 3.85 -3.56 -9.93
C LYS A 45 2.55 -2.83 -9.61
N VAL A 46 2.27 -2.59 -8.32
CA VAL A 46 1.10 -1.80 -7.90
C VAL A 46 1.22 -0.36 -8.39
N ALA A 47 2.36 0.27 -8.17
CA ALA A 47 2.59 1.65 -8.59
C ALA A 47 2.57 1.80 -10.14
N GLN A 48 3.21 0.91 -10.88
CA GLN A 48 3.17 0.87 -12.35
C GLN A 48 1.77 0.62 -12.90
N GLY A 49 1.02 -0.30 -12.27
CA GLY A 49 -0.38 -0.56 -12.61
C GLY A 49 -1.23 0.70 -12.47
N MET A 50 -0.95 1.55 -11.46
CA MET A 50 -1.64 2.82 -11.28
C MET A 50 -1.34 3.83 -12.39
N VAL A 51 -0.13 3.88 -12.93
CA VAL A 51 0.19 4.70 -14.12
C VAL A 51 -0.74 4.33 -15.28
N SER A 52 -0.94 3.04 -15.54
CA SER A 52 -1.84 2.59 -16.61
C SER A 52 -3.30 3.00 -16.37
N LEU A 53 -3.74 3.05 -15.10
CA LEU A 53 -5.10 3.46 -14.73
C LEU A 53 -5.32 4.97 -14.76
N THR A 54 -4.25 5.75 -14.67
CA THR A 54 -4.33 7.24 -14.67
C THR A 54 -4.02 7.84 -16.04
N GLU A 55 -3.12 7.25 -16.81
CA GLU A 55 -2.53 7.86 -18.00
C GLU A 55 -2.64 7.00 -19.27
N GLY A 56 -2.95 5.70 -19.14
CA GLY A 56 -3.05 4.77 -20.26
C GLY A 56 -4.35 4.91 -21.09
N PRO A 57 -4.45 4.17 -22.22
CA PRO A 57 -5.65 4.17 -23.07
C PRO A 57 -6.93 3.75 -22.34
N GLY A 58 -6.80 2.93 -21.28
CA GLY A 58 -7.91 2.49 -20.41
C GLY A 58 -8.03 3.30 -19.12
N ALA A 59 -7.47 4.51 -19.08
CA ALA A 59 -7.43 5.30 -17.87
C ALA A 59 -8.83 5.70 -17.38
N ILE A 60 -9.05 5.58 -16.08
CA ILE A 60 -10.33 5.73 -15.41
C ILE A 60 -10.47 7.18 -14.93
N SER A 61 -11.57 7.84 -15.27
CA SER A 61 -11.77 9.28 -15.01
C SER A 61 -11.57 9.67 -13.54
N VAL A 62 -12.09 8.86 -12.60
CA VAL A 62 -11.93 9.08 -11.16
C VAL A 62 -10.46 9.09 -10.73
N PHE A 63 -9.61 8.29 -11.37
CA PHE A 63 -8.19 8.20 -11.04
C PHE A 63 -7.35 9.28 -11.71
N LYS A 64 -7.75 9.72 -12.92
CA LYS A 64 -7.04 10.78 -13.66
C LYS A 64 -7.00 12.13 -12.96
N ASN A 65 -8.01 12.42 -12.14
CA ASN A 65 -8.18 13.72 -11.50
C ASN A 65 -7.40 13.88 -10.19
N LYS A 66 -6.69 12.84 -9.76
CA LYS A 66 -5.91 12.83 -8.54
C LYS A 66 -4.44 12.54 -8.80
N ASN A 67 -3.58 13.07 -7.94
CA ASN A 67 -2.20 12.63 -7.85
C ASN A 67 -2.11 11.46 -6.86
N TRP A 68 -1.25 10.51 -7.12
CA TRP A 68 -1.12 9.28 -6.35
C TRP A 68 0.31 9.13 -5.82
N ILE A 69 0.44 8.95 -4.54
CA ILE A 69 1.71 8.74 -3.87
C ILE A 69 1.69 7.34 -3.26
N PHE A 70 2.53 6.47 -3.78
CA PHE A 70 2.76 5.16 -3.19
C PHE A 70 3.96 5.23 -2.25
N ILE A 71 3.77 4.83 -1.02
CA ILE A 71 4.81 4.78 0.00
C ILE A 71 5.29 3.34 0.07
N ASN A 72 6.49 3.09 -0.45
CA ASN A 72 7.12 1.78 -0.51
C ASN A 72 8.18 1.67 0.61
N PRO A 73 7.93 0.90 1.69
CA PRO A 73 8.87 0.76 2.80
C PRO A 73 10.09 -0.10 2.47
N LEU A 74 10.12 -0.76 1.30
CA LEU A 74 11.30 -1.54 0.91
C LEU A 74 12.47 -0.60 0.65
N ALA A 75 13.48 -0.73 1.46
CA ALA A 75 14.75 -0.11 1.20
C ALA A 75 15.39 -0.74 -0.03
N LEU A 76 16.16 0.05 -0.78
CA LEU A 76 17.14 -0.51 -1.70
C LEU A 76 18.02 -1.52 -0.92
N PRO A 77 18.46 -2.63 -1.52
CA PRO A 77 19.18 -3.71 -0.82
C PRO A 77 20.35 -3.24 0.06
N GLN A 78 21.01 -2.15 -0.32
CA GLN A 78 22.11 -1.54 0.44
C GLN A 78 21.66 -0.73 1.66
N LEU A 79 20.37 -0.52 1.87
CA LEU A 79 19.80 0.25 2.98
C LEU A 79 18.93 -0.62 3.91
N ASN A 80 19.30 -1.88 4.10
CA ASN A 80 18.60 -2.76 5.04
C ASN A 80 19.42 -2.91 6.34
N PRO A 81 19.36 -1.91 7.23
CA PRO A 81 20.18 -1.90 8.44
C PRO A 81 19.78 -3.05 9.37
N VAL A 82 20.78 -3.58 10.11
CA VAL A 82 20.55 -4.63 11.08
C VAL A 82 19.53 -4.16 12.14
N PRO A 83 18.47 -4.92 12.39
CA PRO A 83 17.45 -4.59 13.39
C PRO A 83 18.05 -4.49 14.80
N ASN A 84 18.28 -3.27 15.26
CA ASN A 84 18.78 -2.98 16.60
C ASN A 84 18.44 -1.54 16.97
N THR A 85 17.93 -1.32 18.18
CA THR A 85 17.60 0.02 18.69
C THR A 85 18.84 0.91 18.91
N ASP A 86 20.01 0.32 19.02
CA ASP A 86 21.28 1.05 19.09
C ASP A 86 21.83 1.43 17.69
N ASN A 87 21.16 0.97 16.62
CA ASN A 87 21.53 1.32 15.25
C ASN A 87 20.70 2.52 14.79
N PRO A 88 21.28 3.73 14.68
CA PRO A 88 20.55 4.93 14.29
C PRO A 88 19.88 4.83 12.92
N GLU A 89 20.52 4.16 11.98
CA GLU A 89 19.95 4.00 10.61
C GLU A 89 18.69 3.14 10.64
N TRP A 90 18.69 2.08 11.47
CA TRP A 90 17.51 1.25 11.64
C TRP A 90 16.37 2.02 12.33
N VAL A 91 16.68 2.78 13.39
CA VAL A 91 15.70 3.61 14.10
C VAL A 91 15.12 4.66 13.16
N MET A 92 15.94 5.40 12.42
CA MET A 92 15.48 6.39 11.43
C MET A 92 14.56 5.78 10.37
N LYS A 93 14.89 4.57 9.87
CA LYS A 93 14.03 3.84 8.93
C LYS A 93 12.69 3.51 9.57
N LYS A 94 12.66 3.02 10.81
CA LYS A 94 11.41 2.68 11.51
C LYS A 94 10.56 3.90 11.84
N ASP A 95 11.18 5.00 12.25
CA ASP A 95 10.48 6.26 12.48
C ASP A 95 9.85 6.78 11.19
N TRP A 96 10.58 6.69 10.07
CA TRP A 96 10.07 7.03 8.75
C TRP A 96 8.87 6.14 8.37
N GLU A 97 8.99 4.81 8.50
CA GLU A 97 7.90 3.87 8.21
C GLU A 97 6.64 4.20 9.04
N CYS A 98 6.81 4.43 10.34
CA CYS A 98 5.69 4.79 11.23
C CYS A 98 5.07 6.14 10.84
N GLY A 99 5.88 7.15 10.58
CA GLY A 99 5.42 8.48 10.14
C GLY A 99 4.64 8.42 8.83
N MET A 100 5.17 7.70 7.84
CA MET A 100 4.53 7.54 6.52
C MET A 100 3.26 6.70 6.59
N MET A 101 3.23 5.64 7.41
CA MET A 101 2.03 4.84 7.64
C MET A 101 0.90 5.67 8.28
N ASN A 102 1.23 6.55 9.22
CA ASN A 102 0.26 7.45 9.83
C ASN A 102 -0.25 8.50 8.83
N ALA A 103 0.63 9.05 7.99
CA ALA A 103 0.30 10.07 7.00
C ALA A 103 -0.45 9.54 5.77
N ALA A 104 -0.45 8.23 5.55
CA ALA A 104 -1.15 7.61 4.43
C ALA A 104 -2.67 7.73 4.57
N ASP A 105 -3.36 7.95 3.46
CA ASP A 105 -4.83 7.97 3.37
C ASP A 105 -5.40 6.55 3.35
N GLY A 106 -4.63 5.59 2.79
CA GLY A 106 -4.98 4.18 2.74
C GLY A 106 -3.76 3.27 2.89
N ILE A 107 -4.00 2.04 3.34
CA ILE A 107 -2.97 1.01 3.48
C ILE A 107 -3.36 -0.19 2.64
N PHE A 108 -2.57 -0.53 1.65
CA PHE A 108 -2.71 -1.78 0.92
C PHE A 108 -1.77 -2.83 1.51
N PHE A 109 -2.34 -3.82 2.17
CA PHE A 109 -1.60 -4.88 2.86
C PHE A 109 -1.60 -6.16 2.02
N ASN A 110 -0.44 -6.58 1.51
CA ASN A 110 -0.33 -7.73 0.63
C ASN A 110 0.45 -8.87 1.27
N ILE A 111 -0.18 -10.04 1.41
CA ILE A 111 0.42 -11.25 1.98
C ILE A 111 0.59 -12.31 0.90
N LEU A 112 1.85 -12.60 0.56
CA LEU A 112 2.20 -13.58 -0.45
C LEU A 112 2.22 -15.01 0.14
N LYS A 113 2.01 -16.00 -0.72
CA LYS A 113 1.99 -17.44 -0.37
C LYS A 113 3.18 -17.89 0.48
N LYS A 114 4.39 -17.46 0.13
CA LYS A 114 5.63 -17.89 0.78
C LYS A 114 6.10 -16.99 1.91
N SER A 115 5.25 -16.06 2.37
CA SER A 115 5.61 -15.21 3.50
C SER A 115 5.76 -16.02 4.78
N THR A 116 6.93 -15.98 5.39
CA THR A 116 7.23 -16.67 6.66
C THR A 116 7.64 -15.71 7.77
N SER A 117 7.77 -14.42 7.44
CA SER A 117 8.19 -13.40 8.41
C SER A 117 7.11 -13.18 9.48
N PRO A 118 7.43 -13.32 10.76
CA PRO A 118 6.52 -13.01 11.85
C PRO A 118 6.13 -11.52 11.87
N LEU A 119 6.98 -10.64 11.31
CA LEU A 119 6.71 -9.21 11.23
C LEU A 119 5.48 -8.90 10.38
N VAL A 120 5.17 -9.73 9.38
CA VAL A 120 3.96 -9.54 8.56
C VAL A 120 2.71 -9.67 9.42
N MET A 121 2.61 -10.71 10.26
CA MET A 121 1.45 -10.88 11.16
C MET A 121 1.43 -9.87 12.30
N PHE A 122 2.60 -9.47 12.80
CA PHE A 122 2.70 -8.40 13.79
C PHE A 122 2.19 -7.06 13.23
N SER A 123 2.66 -6.65 12.06
CA SER A 123 2.22 -5.43 11.39
C SER A 123 0.73 -5.49 11.03
N PHE A 124 0.25 -6.64 10.56
CA PHE A 124 -1.17 -6.86 10.29
C PHE A 124 -2.01 -6.63 11.55
N GLY A 125 -1.61 -7.23 12.68
CA GLY A 125 -2.29 -7.06 13.97
C GLY A 125 -2.33 -5.61 14.45
N MET A 126 -1.22 -4.88 14.32
CA MET A 126 -1.17 -3.44 14.66
C MET A 126 -2.13 -2.58 13.85
N LEU A 127 -2.40 -2.96 12.61
CA LEU A 127 -3.18 -2.17 11.66
C LEU A 127 -4.68 -2.52 11.65
N LEU A 128 -5.12 -3.55 12.36
CA LEU A 128 -6.53 -4.00 12.36
C LEU A 128 -7.55 -2.89 12.67
N ASN A 129 -7.19 -1.96 13.54
CA ASN A 129 -8.06 -0.86 13.95
C ASN A 129 -7.81 0.45 13.19
N SER A 130 -6.98 0.43 12.15
CA SER A 130 -6.63 1.66 11.41
C SER A 130 -7.79 2.26 10.60
N GLN A 131 -8.82 1.45 10.30
CA GLN A 131 -9.97 1.82 9.46
C GLN A 131 -9.61 2.31 8.04
N LYS A 132 -8.38 2.08 7.60
CA LYS A 132 -7.87 2.50 6.29
C LYS A 132 -7.07 1.41 5.58
N MET A 133 -7.30 0.13 5.91
CA MET A 133 -6.56 -0.99 5.36
C MET A 133 -7.44 -1.87 4.48
N ALA A 134 -6.97 -2.20 3.27
CA ALA A 134 -7.46 -3.30 2.45
C ALA A 134 -6.38 -4.38 2.34
N VAL A 135 -6.78 -5.64 2.42
CA VAL A 135 -5.86 -6.78 2.48
C VAL A 135 -6.02 -7.63 1.23
N ARG A 136 -4.89 -8.02 0.62
CA ARG A 136 -4.83 -9.12 -0.34
C ARG A 136 -4.00 -10.24 0.28
N CYS A 137 -4.56 -11.43 0.40
CA CYS A 137 -3.88 -12.57 0.99
C CYS A 137 -4.02 -13.80 0.10
N SER A 138 -2.90 -14.49 -0.14
CA SER A 138 -2.92 -15.78 -0.81
C SER A 138 -3.64 -16.81 0.05
N GLN A 139 -4.57 -17.56 -0.53
CA GLN A 139 -5.25 -18.68 0.15
C GLN A 139 -4.28 -19.81 0.55
N GLU A 140 -3.13 -19.87 -0.10
CA GLU A 140 -2.06 -20.81 0.21
C GLU A 140 -1.10 -20.31 1.31
N TYR A 141 -1.32 -19.12 1.85
CA TYR A 141 -0.59 -18.64 3.01
C TYR A 141 -0.99 -19.43 4.25
N PHE A 142 -0.01 -19.92 5.01
CA PHE A 142 -0.27 -20.86 6.13
C PHE A 142 -1.17 -20.30 7.24
N GLN A 143 -1.26 -18.96 7.39
CA GLN A 143 -2.14 -18.27 8.33
C GLN A 143 -3.36 -17.63 7.65
N TYR A 144 -3.71 -18.04 6.42
CA TYR A 144 -4.84 -17.45 5.69
C TYR A 144 -6.15 -17.44 6.51
N GLY A 145 -6.44 -18.53 7.23
CA GLY A 145 -7.64 -18.62 8.07
C GLY A 145 -7.68 -17.54 9.15
N THR A 146 -6.54 -17.27 9.80
CA THR A 146 -6.42 -16.20 10.80
C THR A 146 -6.64 -14.82 10.17
N VAL A 147 -5.99 -14.57 9.02
CA VAL A 147 -6.14 -13.29 8.29
C VAL A 147 -7.60 -13.09 7.88
N SER A 148 -8.23 -14.10 7.29
CA SER A 148 -9.62 -14.06 6.84
C SER A 148 -10.59 -13.77 7.99
N TYR A 149 -10.44 -14.48 9.10
CA TYR A 149 -11.27 -14.27 10.31
C TYR A 149 -11.11 -12.83 10.84
N MET A 150 -9.88 -12.33 10.95
CA MET A 150 -9.65 -10.98 11.47
C MET A 150 -10.17 -9.91 10.52
N CYS A 151 -10.00 -10.07 9.21
CA CYS A 151 -10.58 -9.17 8.21
C CYS A 151 -12.11 -9.09 8.36
N GLN A 152 -12.78 -10.25 8.45
CA GLN A 152 -14.24 -10.31 8.65
C GLN A 152 -14.66 -9.61 9.95
N ARG A 153 -13.98 -9.89 11.06
CA ARG A 153 -14.30 -9.34 12.36
C ARG A 153 -14.15 -7.81 12.44
N HIS A 154 -13.18 -7.25 11.73
CA HIS A 154 -12.86 -5.82 11.72
C HIS A 154 -13.43 -5.06 10.52
N GLY A 155 -14.22 -5.72 9.66
CA GLY A 155 -14.80 -5.08 8.47
C GLY A 155 -13.77 -4.65 7.43
N ILE A 156 -12.62 -5.34 7.40
CA ILE A 156 -11.52 -5.05 6.48
C ILE A 156 -11.76 -5.78 5.16
N PRO A 157 -11.75 -5.10 4.00
CA PRO A 157 -11.85 -5.74 2.70
C PRO A 157 -10.72 -6.75 2.50
N LEU A 158 -11.08 -8.04 2.30
CA LEU A 158 -10.14 -9.11 1.94
C LEU A 158 -10.30 -9.43 0.46
N LEU A 159 -9.28 -9.11 -0.30
CA LEU A 159 -9.23 -9.27 -1.75
C LEU A 159 -8.69 -10.65 -2.14
N PRO A 160 -9.23 -11.28 -3.19
CA PRO A 160 -8.65 -12.48 -3.79
C PRO A 160 -7.20 -12.26 -4.26
N VAL A 161 -6.41 -13.34 -4.32
CA VAL A 161 -4.99 -13.28 -4.72
C VAL A 161 -4.77 -12.75 -6.15
N ASN A 162 -5.74 -12.95 -7.03
CA ASN A 162 -5.72 -12.48 -8.41
C ASN A 162 -6.22 -11.03 -8.59
N SER A 163 -6.61 -10.36 -7.50
CA SER A 163 -7.00 -8.96 -7.56
C SER A 163 -5.84 -8.08 -8.04
N ASN A 164 -6.18 -7.14 -8.90
CA ASN A 164 -5.23 -6.18 -9.45
C ASN A 164 -5.21 -4.86 -8.65
N VAL A 165 -4.42 -3.90 -9.09
CA VAL A 165 -4.30 -2.59 -8.43
C VAL A 165 -5.62 -1.82 -8.41
N LYS A 166 -6.43 -1.92 -9.47
CA LYS A 166 -7.75 -1.28 -9.55
C LYS A 166 -8.67 -1.78 -8.43
N ASP A 167 -8.72 -3.11 -8.22
CA ASP A 167 -9.53 -3.72 -7.17
C ASP A 167 -9.09 -3.24 -5.78
N ALA A 168 -7.76 -3.16 -5.56
CA ALA A 168 -7.19 -2.66 -4.31
C ALA A 168 -7.58 -1.21 -4.03
N ILE A 169 -7.48 -0.34 -5.04
CA ILE A 169 -7.85 1.07 -4.91
C ILE A 169 -9.35 1.24 -4.65
N TRP A 170 -10.21 0.52 -5.37
CA TRP A 170 -11.65 0.56 -5.11
C TRP A 170 -12.00 0.10 -3.69
N ALA A 171 -11.36 -0.97 -3.20
CA ALA A 171 -11.54 -1.44 -1.83
C ALA A 171 -11.13 -0.37 -0.81
N LEU A 172 -9.99 0.28 -1.00
CA LEU A 172 -9.54 1.38 -0.14
C LEU A 172 -10.51 2.58 -0.20
N MET A 173 -10.93 2.98 -1.39
CA MET A 173 -11.90 4.09 -1.55
C MET A 173 -13.24 3.79 -0.87
N SER A 174 -13.65 2.52 -0.78
CA SER A 174 -14.92 2.16 -0.13
C SER A 174 -14.89 2.35 1.40
N ILE A 175 -13.72 2.33 2.02
CA ILE A 175 -13.54 2.40 3.47
C ILE A 175 -12.84 3.67 3.96
N CYS A 176 -12.13 4.39 3.07
CA CYS A 176 -11.35 5.58 3.43
C CYS A 176 -12.07 6.85 2.94
N PRO A 177 -12.76 7.58 3.82
CA PRO A 177 -13.50 8.80 3.41
C PRO A 177 -12.60 9.86 2.74
N SER A 178 -11.35 9.98 3.16
CA SER A 178 -10.37 10.90 2.57
C SER A 178 -10.05 10.59 1.10
N MET A 179 -10.24 9.34 0.67
CA MET A 179 -10.05 8.91 -0.71
C MET A 179 -11.32 9.05 -1.57
N GLN A 180 -12.48 9.20 -0.93
CA GLN A 180 -13.74 9.42 -1.62
C GLN A 180 -13.71 10.85 -2.16
N THR A 181 -13.61 10.98 -3.46
CA THR A 181 -13.73 12.29 -4.11
C THR A 181 -15.17 12.80 -3.94
N ASN A 182 -15.36 14.12 -3.87
CA ASN A 182 -16.66 14.79 -4.00
C ASN A 182 -17.29 14.57 -5.40
N THR A 183 -17.13 13.42 -5.96
CA THR A 183 -17.79 12.99 -7.17
C THR A 183 -19.19 12.58 -6.76
N GLN A 184 -20.15 13.50 -6.85
CA GLN A 184 -21.54 13.11 -7.01
C GLN A 184 -21.57 12.19 -8.24
N ILE A 185 -21.53 10.89 -7.99
CA ILE A 185 -21.89 9.90 -8.99
C ILE A 185 -23.40 10.05 -9.13
N SER A 186 -23.84 10.88 -10.08
CA SER A 186 -25.20 10.79 -10.61
C SER A 186 -25.29 9.38 -11.20
N LEU A 187 -25.93 8.47 -10.46
CA LEU A 187 -26.33 7.18 -11.02
C LEU A 187 -27.21 7.50 -12.24
N PRO A 188 -26.95 6.90 -13.39
CA PRO A 188 -27.89 6.98 -14.50
C PRO A 188 -29.21 6.35 -14.03
N GLU A 189 -30.32 7.08 -14.24
CA GLU A 189 -31.68 6.61 -14.04
C GLU A 189 -31.98 5.38 -14.91
#